data_e0551853a5b849b9f3a3b3cba9f217b5
#
_entry.id   e0551853a5b849b9f3a3b3cba9f217b5
#
_cell.length_a   1.000
_cell.length_b   1.000
_cell.length_c   1.000
_cell.angle_alpha   90.00
_cell.angle_beta   90.00
_cell.angle_gamma   90.00
#
_symmetry.space_group_name_H-M   'P 1'
#
loop_
_entity.id
_entity.type
_entity.pdbx_description
1 polymer ?
#
loop_
_entity_poly.entity_id
_entity_poly.type
_entity_poly.pdbx_seq_one_letter_code
_entity_poly.pdbx_strand_id
1 'polypeptide(L)'
;MKRKNQNKRREFLSNVCPTVALAFMGVTVLQACSSGGDDDVYGGDGNNGGGNNGGGNNNNSGYTKNGNNVVISLDHSSFTNLHSNGWFNLFQEKILILKISSTSYRAFTGSCPHQGTHTAWSYNGSSSEFVCGQHGNSYKTDCSSAGVGGVLKCYESSLSGNSLTVTKS
;
A
#
# COMPACT_ATOMS: atom_id res chain seq x y z
N MET A 1 39.28 36.08 -7.51
CA MET A 1 38.29 35.14 -6.95
C MET A 1 38.15 33.96 -7.90
N LYS A 2 38.72 32.80 -7.57
CA LYS A 2 38.72 31.59 -8.42
C LYS A 2 37.57 30.66 -7.98
N ARG A 3 36.77 30.25 -8.95
CA ARG A 3 35.61 29.36 -8.79
C ARG A 3 36.06 27.94 -8.42
N LYS A 4 35.69 27.47 -7.22
CA LYS A 4 35.84 26.10 -6.75
C LYS A 4 34.48 25.44 -6.89
N ASN A 5 34.16 24.82 -8.01
CA ASN A 5 32.94 24.04 -8.13
C ASN A 5 33.01 22.97 -9.23
N GLN A 6 34.01 22.07 -9.15
CA GLN A 6 34.12 20.97 -10.11
C GLN A 6 34.42 19.59 -9.49
N ASN A 7 34.30 19.40 -8.18
CA ASN A 7 34.76 18.14 -7.57
C ASN A 7 33.67 17.18 -7.07
N LYS A 8 32.38 17.54 -7.18
CA LYS A 8 31.32 16.61 -6.70
C LYS A 8 31.00 15.44 -7.64
N ARG A 9 31.34 15.55 -8.93
CA ARG A 9 31.14 14.44 -9.89
C ARG A 9 32.29 13.42 -9.89
N ARG A 10 33.46 13.78 -9.42
CA ARG A 10 34.59 12.86 -9.31
C ARG A 10 34.57 12.04 -8.04
N GLU A 11 34.01 12.56 -6.97
CA GLU A 11 33.89 11.89 -5.68
C GLU A 11 32.85 10.76 -5.69
N PHE A 12 31.83 10.88 -6.56
CA PHE A 12 30.82 9.84 -6.76
C PHE A 12 31.38 8.58 -7.43
N LEU A 13 32.37 8.73 -8.31
CA LEU A 13 32.94 7.60 -9.07
C LEU A 13 34.00 6.82 -8.27
N SER A 14 34.54 7.35 -7.19
CA SER A 14 35.50 6.67 -6.34
C SER A 14 34.86 5.74 -5.29
N ASN A 15 33.55 5.88 -5.04
CA ASN A 15 32.79 5.07 -4.08
C ASN A 15 31.93 3.98 -4.72
N VAL A 16 32.07 3.74 -6.01
CA VAL A 16 31.43 2.59 -6.65
C VAL A 16 32.20 1.35 -6.28
N CYS A 17 31.54 0.48 -5.53
CA CYS A 17 32.07 -0.78 -5.02
C CYS A 17 32.84 -1.53 -6.12
N PRO A 18 34.06 -2.06 -5.87
CA PRO A 18 34.88 -2.73 -6.87
C PRO A 18 34.23 -3.98 -7.52
N THR A 19 33.13 -4.45 -6.96
CA THR A 19 32.34 -5.57 -7.50
C THR A 19 31.60 -5.24 -8.80
N VAL A 20 31.34 -3.94 -9.09
CA VAL A 20 30.65 -3.55 -10.34
C VAL A 20 31.62 -3.50 -11.53
N ALA A 21 32.91 -3.26 -11.29
CA ALA A 21 33.92 -3.20 -12.36
C ALA A 21 34.25 -4.57 -12.97
N LEU A 22 33.99 -5.68 -12.26
CA LEU A 22 34.25 -7.04 -12.74
C LEU A 22 33.15 -7.61 -13.65
N ALA A 23 31.96 -7.00 -13.66
CA ALA A 23 30.86 -7.46 -14.50
C ALA A 23 31.07 -7.20 -16.01
N PHE A 24 32.02 -6.34 -16.35
CA PHE A 24 32.33 -6.01 -17.76
C PHE A 24 33.40 -6.89 -18.41
N MET A 25 34.03 -7.79 -17.65
CA MET A 25 35.08 -8.68 -18.17
C MET A 25 34.64 -10.13 -18.40
N GLY A 26 33.35 -10.41 -18.45
CA GLY A 26 32.83 -11.72 -18.91
C GLY A 26 33.20 -12.91 -18.02
N VAL A 27 33.52 -12.72 -16.74
CA VAL A 27 33.75 -13.81 -15.79
C VAL A 27 32.49 -13.99 -14.94
N THR A 28 31.72 -15.01 -15.26
CA THR A 28 30.60 -15.47 -14.43
C THR A 28 31.16 -16.18 -13.19
N VAL A 29 31.24 -15.46 -12.08
CA VAL A 29 31.48 -16.08 -10.79
C VAL A 29 30.13 -16.36 -10.15
N LEU A 30 29.65 -17.59 -10.30
CA LEU A 30 28.58 -18.13 -9.49
C LEU A 30 29.12 -18.36 -8.07
N GLN A 31 28.98 -17.40 -7.20
CA GLN A 31 29.12 -17.64 -5.75
C GLN A 31 27.75 -17.60 -5.12
N ALA A 32 27.19 -18.78 -4.99
CA ALA A 32 26.12 -19.05 -4.04
C ALA A 32 26.68 -18.86 -2.63
N CYS A 33 26.26 -17.83 -1.93
CA CYS A 33 26.39 -17.78 -0.48
C CYS A 33 25.33 -18.68 0.13
N SER A 34 25.72 -19.93 0.37
CA SER A 34 25.08 -20.82 1.31
C SER A 34 25.60 -20.44 2.68
N SER A 35 24.78 -19.84 3.53
CA SER A 35 25.00 -19.86 4.98
C SER A 35 24.05 -20.90 5.54
N GLY A 36 24.61 -22.07 5.79
CA GLY A 36 24.01 -23.11 6.60
C GLY A 36 23.99 -22.67 8.07
N GLY A 37 23.01 -23.08 8.78
CA GLY A 37 22.84 -22.98 10.21
C GLY A 37 21.78 -24.00 10.60
N ASP A 38 22.27 -25.03 11.25
CA ASP A 38 21.68 -26.30 11.58
C ASP A 38 20.51 -26.23 12.58
N ASP A 39 19.65 -27.26 12.45
CA ASP A 39 18.95 -28.03 13.48
C ASP A 39 17.95 -27.33 14.41
N ASP A 40 16.67 -27.73 14.33
CA ASP A 40 16.16 -28.87 15.12
C ASP A 40 14.72 -29.23 14.69
N VAL A 41 14.60 -30.52 14.50
CA VAL A 41 13.39 -31.32 14.32
C VAL A 41 12.52 -31.26 15.57
N TYR A 42 11.23 -30.95 15.44
CA TYR A 42 10.20 -31.71 16.15
C TYR A 42 8.87 -31.69 15.39
N GLY A 43 8.39 -32.89 15.13
CA GLY A 43 7.21 -33.16 14.37
C GLY A 43 5.91 -32.91 15.14
N GLY A 44 4.84 -32.93 14.42
CA GLY A 44 3.48 -32.90 14.98
C GLY A 44 2.45 -32.66 13.90
N ASP A 45 2.06 -33.73 13.30
CA ASP A 45 0.83 -34.06 12.59
C ASP A 45 -0.34 -33.06 12.66
N GLY A 46 -1.04 -32.98 11.54
CA GLY A 46 -2.45 -32.74 11.66
C GLY A 46 -3.10 -31.94 10.54
N ASN A 47 -3.12 -32.48 9.36
CA ASN A 47 -4.32 -32.69 8.54
C ASN A 47 -5.17 -31.50 8.10
N ASN A 48 -5.14 -31.31 6.80
CA ASN A 48 -6.29 -31.34 5.89
C ASN A 48 -7.08 -30.08 5.66
N GLY A 49 -7.12 -29.79 4.40
CA GLY A 49 -8.35 -29.27 3.81
C GLY A 49 -8.18 -28.10 2.88
N GLY A 50 -7.76 -28.42 1.72
CA GLY A 50 -8.48 -28.06 0.51
C GLY A 50 -8.65 -26.61 0.14
N GLY A 51 -8.07 -26.28 -0.97
CA GLY A 51 -8.73 -25.35 -1.86
C GLY A 51 -8.13 -23.95 -1.97
N ASN A 52 -7.05 -23.92 -2.63
CA ASN A 52 -6.98 -23.31 -3.95
C ASN A 52 -7.11 -21.81 -4.09
N ASN A 53 -6.03 -21.23 -4.40
CA ASN A 53 -5.85 -20.47 -5.63
C ASN A 53 -5.57 -18.98 -5.53
N GLY A 54 -4.32 -18.68 -5.79
CA GLY A 54 -3.96 -17.68 -6.77
C GLY A 54 -4.22 -16.22 -6.41
N GLY A 55 -3.32 -15.67 -5.64
CA GLY A 55 -3.21 -14.22 -5.51
C GLY A 55 -2.15 -13.93 -4.48
N GLY A 56 -1.04 -13.36 -4.91
CA GLY A 56 0.15 -13.11 -4.11
C GLY A 56 -0.14 -12.82 -2.63
N ASN A 57 0.16 -13.81 -1.81
CA ASN A 57 -0.07 -13.76 -0.39
C ASN A 57 1.01 -12.89 0.27
N ASN A 58 0.79 -11.61 0.33
CA ASN A 58 1.53 -10.73 1.23
C ASN A 58 0.95 -10.87 2.63
N ASN A 59 1.28 -11.97 3.30
CA ASN A 59 0.83 -12.26 4.68
C ASN A 59 1.22 -11.19 5.71
N ASN A 60 1.92 -10.13 5.30
CA ASN A 60 2.36 -9.03 6.14
C ASN A 60 1.72 -7.68 5.79
N SER A 61 0.74 -7.63 4.92
CA SER A 61 0.10 -6.36 4.51
C SER A 61 -1.12 -5.97 5.35
N GLY A 62 -1.61 -6.89 6.19
CA GLY A 62 -2.79 -6.67 7.02
C GLY A 62 -4.10 -6.72 6.25
N TYR A 63 -4.11 -7.11 4.98
CA TYR A 63 -5.32 -7.34 4.21
C TYR A 63 -5.17 -8.54 3.27
N THR A 64 -6.29 -9.09 2.85
CA THR A 64 -6.39 -10.13 1.83
C THR A 64 -7.38 -9.71 0.76
N LYS A 65 -7.16 -10.21 -0.46
CA LYS A 65 -8.03 -9.95 -1.60
C LYS A 65 -8.59 -11.24 -2.17
N ASN A 66 -9.89 -11.25 -2.40
CA ASN A 66 -10.58 -12.35 -3.07
C ASN A 66 -11.59 -11.76 -4.08
N GLY A 67 -11.23 -11.81 -5.34
CA GLY A 67 -12.00 -11.17 -6.41
C GLY A 67 -12.16 -9.67 -6.16
N ASN A 68 -13.42 -9.21 -6.05
CA ASN A 68 -13.74 -7.82 -5.76
C ASN A 68 -13.73 -7.49 -4.25
N ASN A 69 -13.61 -8.49 -3.39
CA ASN A 69 -13.59 -8.29 -1.96
C ASN A 69 -12.17 -8.08 -1.45
N VAL A 70 -11.99 -7.05 -0.64
CA VAL A 70 -10.77 -6.78 0.12
C VAL A 70 -11.12 -6.82 1.61
N VAL A 71 -10.53 -7.78 2.33
CA VAL A 71 -10.72 -7.96 3.77
C VAL A 71 -9.52 -7.41 4.50
N ILE A 72 -9.75 -6.43 5.36
CA ILE A 72 -8.74 -5.63 6.05
C ILE A 72 -8.79 -5.94 7.54
N SER A 73 -7.68 -6.37 8.13
CA SER A 73 -7.53 -6.56 9.58
C SER A 73 -7.17 -5.23 10.21
N LEU A 74 -8.16 -4.56 10.81
CA LEU A 74 -8.01 -3.20 11.33
C LEU A 74 -6.99 -3.08 12.48
N ASP A 75 -6.75 -4.15 13.23
CA ASP A 75 -5.76 -4.24 14.30
C ASP A 75 -4.32 -4.44 13.81
N HIS A 76 -4.14 -4.70 12.52
CA HIS A 76 -2.81 -4.85 11.95
C HIS A 76 -2.05 -3.51 11.94
N SER A 77 -0.75 -3.57 12.25
CA SER A 77 0.12 -2.39 12.36
C SER A 77 0.16 -1.49 11.13
N SER A 78 -0.10 -2.04 9.93
CA SER A 78 -0.21 -1.27 8.68
C SER A 78 -1.34 -0.25 8.70
N PHE A 79 -2.37 -0.42 9.56
CA PHE A 79 -3.54 0.45 9.63
C PHE A 79 -3.56 1.37 10.85
N THR A 80 -2.44 1.52 11.56
CA THR A 80 -2.32 2.46 12.69
C THR A 80 -2.73 3.88 12.30
N ASN A 81 -2.37 4.32 11.10
CA ASN A 81 -2.75 5.63 10.58
C ASN A 81 -4.27 5.81 10.34
N LEU A 82 -5.00 4.73 10.06
CA LEU A 82 -6.46 4.77 9.98
C LEU A 82 -7.07 5.11 11.33
N HIS A 83 -6.49 4.59 12.41
CA HIS A 83 -6.98 4.85 13.76
C HIS A 83 -6.64 6.27 14.24
N SER A 84 -5.43 6.76 13.96
CA SER A 84 -4.95 8.07 14.43
C SER A 84 -5.48 9.22 13.57
N ASN A 85 -5.51 9.07 12.25
CA ASN A 85 -5.90 10.12 11.32
C ASN A 85 -7.39 10.07 10.94
N GLY A 86 -8.08 8.97 11.26
CA GLY A 86 -9.46 8.75 10.88
C GLY A 86 -9.67 8.33 9.42
N TRP A 87 -8.62 8.23 8.62
CA TRP A 87 -8.69 7.81 7.23
C TRP A 87 -7.40 7.12 6.78
N PHE A 88 -7.50 6.36 5.68
CA PHE A 88 -6.37 5.64 5.09
C PHE A 88 -6.50 5.50 3.58
N ASN A 89 -5.38 5.61 2.87
CA ASN A 89 -5.30 5.31 1.44
C ASN A 89 -4.63 3.96 1.22
N LEU A 90 -5.42 2.93 0.97
CA LEU A 90 -4.94 1.63 0.55
C LEU A 90 -4.69 1.68 -0.97
N PHE A 91 -3.61 2.36 -1.35
CA PHE A 91 -3.33 2.71 -2.76
C PHE A 91 -3.08 1.48 -3.64
N GLN A 92 -2.55 0.38 -3.11
CA GLN A 92 -2.34 -0.88 -3.82
C GLN A 92 -3.67 -1.43 -4.36
N GLU A 93 -4.75 -1.29 -3.58
CA GLU A 93 -6.09 -1.72 -3.96
C GLU A 93 -6.95 -0.60 -4.50
N LYS A 94 -6.43 0.63 -4.56
CA LYS A 94 -7.15 1.83 -4.98
C LYS A 94 -8.44 2.04 -4.16
N ILE A 95 -8.30 1.96 -2.84
CA ILE A 95 -9.38 2.16 -1.88
C ILE A 95 -9.01 3.27 -0.91
N LEU A 96 -9.90 4.24 -0.73
CA LEU A 96 -9.87 5.18 0.38
C LEU A 96 -10.80 4.67 1.47
N ILE A 97 -10.35 4.70 2.71
CA ILE A 97 -11.12 4.28 3.87
C ILE A 97 -11.28 5.47 4.81
N LEU A 98 -12.50 5.74 5.22
CA LEU A 98 -12.83 6.76 6.21
C LEU A 98 -13.49 6.11 7.42
N LYS A 99 -12.96 6.36 8.59
CA LYS A 99 -13.54 5.97 9.87
C LYS A 99 -14.62 6.98 10.25
N ILE A 100 -15.86 6.54 10.29
CA ILE A 100 -17.00 7.39 10.67
C ILE A 100 -17.22 7.36 12.18
N SER A 101 -17.06 6.16 12.78
CA SER A 101 -17.13 5.93 14.22
C SER A 101 -16.24 4.76 14.62
N SER A 102 -16.28 4.34 15.87
CA SER A 102 -15.58 3.13 16.32
C SER A 102 -16.06 1.86 15.63
N THR A 103 -17.30 1.85 15.13
CA THR A 103 -17.94 0.67 14.55
C THR A 103 -18.39 0.87 13.09
N SER A 104 -18.07 2.01 12.47
CA SER A 104 -18.56 2.34 11.13
C SER A 104 -17.45 2.93 10.27
N TYR A 105 -17.32 2.40 9.07
CA TYR A 105 -16.35 2.82 8.07
C TYR A 105 -17.05 3.05 6.73
N ARG A 106 -16.53 3.94 5.93
CA ARG A 106 -16.88 4.11 4.52
C ARG A 106 -15.67 3.81 3.66
N ALA A 107 -15.92 3.18 2.54
CA ALA A 107 -14.90 2.91 1.54
C ALA A 107 -15.26 3.57 0.21
N PHE A 108 -14.25 4.09 -0.47
CA PHE A 108 -14.41 4.81 -1.73
C PHE A 108 -13.39 4.33 -2.75
N THR A 109 -13.65 4.60 -4.02
CA THR A 109 -12.59 4.47 -5.00
C THR A 109 -11.41 5.36 -4.64
N GLY A 110 -10.21 4.76 -4.60
CA GLY A 110 -8.96 5.51 -4.48
C GLY A 110 -8.42 5.98 -5.83
N SER A 111 -9.08 5.63 -6.92
CA SER A 111 -8.76 6.14 -8.25
C SER A 111 -9.49 7.45 -8.50
N CYS A 112 -8.74 8.54 -8.64
CA CYS A 112 -9.32 9.86 -8.86
C CYS A 112 -10.14 9.87 -10.16
N PRO A 113 -11.45 10.24 -10.11
CA PRO A 113 -12.31 10.24 -11.31
C PRO A 113 -11.80 11.12 -12.45
N HIS A 114 -11.00 12.14 -12.14
CA HIS A 114 -10.46 13.07 -13.13
C HIS A 114 -9.41 12.40 -14.04
N GLN A 115 -8.37 11.76 -13.46
CA GLN A 115 -7.25 11.18 -14.24
C GLN A 115 -6.68 9.89 -13.64
N GLY A 116 -7.41 9.20 -12.77
CA GLY A 116 -7.03 7.89 -12.25
C GLY A 116 -5.89 7.88 -11.21
N THR A 117 -5.39 9.05 -10.79
CA THR A 117 -4.39 9.15 -9.71
C THR A 117 -4.91 8.48 -8.44
N HIS A 118 -4.08 7.66 -7.78
CA HIS A 118 -4.49 6.88 -6.61
C HIS A 118 -3.54 7.00 -5.41
N THR A 119 -2.44 7.73 -5.55
CA THR A 119 -1.42 7.88 -4.49
C THR A 119 -1.46 9.24 -3.79
N ALA A 120 -2.01 10.27 -4.44
CA ALA A 120 -1.97 11.65 -3.98
C ALA A 120 -3.29 12.10 -3.36
N TRP A 121 -3.71 11.46 -2.27
CA TRP A 121 -4.92 11.81 -1.55
C TRP A 121 -4.63 12.44 -0.20
N SER A 122 -5.46 13.39 0.19
CA SER A 122 -5.56 13.94 1.54
C SER A 122 -7.02 14.02 1.97
N TYR A 123 -7.27 14.15 3.27
CA TYR A 123 -8.61 14.29 3.82
C TYR A 123 -8.72 15.60 4.58
N ASN A 124 -9.73 16.38 4.26
CA ASN A 124 -10.10 17.60 4.98
C ASN A 124 -11.31 17.30 5.86
N GLY A 125 -11.07 17.12 7.16
CA GLY A 125 -12.12 16.82 8.14
C GLY A 125 -13.12 17.96 8.32
N SER A 126 -12.70 19.23 8.15
CA SER A 126 -13.58 20.39 8.33
C SER A 126 -14.65 20.49 7.23
N SER A 127 -14.31 20.13 6.00
CA SER A 127 -15.25 20.12 4.87
C SER A 127 -15.81 18.73 4.56
N SER A 128 -15.33 17.69 5.26
CA SER A 128 -15.65 16.27 5.01
C SER A 128 -15.42 15.88 3.56
N GLU A 129 -14.20 16.17 3.07
CA GLU A 129 -13.83 15.93 1.68
C GLU A 129 -12.49 15.19 1.56
N PHE A 130 -12.42 14.28 0.61
CA PHE A 130 -11.14 13.84 0.08
C PHE A 130 -10.67 14.81 -1.02
N VAL A 131 -9.38 15.14 -1.01
CA VAL A 131 -8.76 16.01 -2.01
C VAL A 131 -7.70 15.23 -2.75
N CYS A 132 -7.82 15.18 -4.07
CA CYS A 132 -6.80 14.62 -4.95
C CYS A 132 -5.71 15.68 -5.18
N GLY A 133 -4.52 15.45 -4.64
CA GLY A 133 -3.42 16.41 -4.67
C GLY A 133 -2.83 16.65 -6.07
N GLN A 134 -3.20 15.83 -7.07
CA GLN A 134 -2.70 16.00 -8.44
C GLN A 134 -3.20 17.32 -9.07
N HIS A 135 -4.50 17.64 -8.87
CA HIS A 135 -5.14 18.84 -9.46
C HIS A 135 -6.01 19.62 -8.47
N GLY A 136 -6.00 19.24 -7.18
CA GLY A 136 -6.79 19.92 -6.15
C GLY A 136 -8.30 19.63 -6.19
N ASN A 137 -8.76 18.66 -6.99
CA ASN A 137 -10.16 18.28 -7.03
C ASN A 137 -10.60 17.70 -5.69
N SER A 138 -11.68 18.22 -5.11
CA SER A 138 -12.28 17.72 -3.87
C SER A 138 -13.54 16.90 -4.14
N TYR A 139 -13.82 15.97 -3.23
CA TYR A 139 -14.92 15.01 -3.32
C TYR A 139 -15.55 14.82 -1.94
N LYS A 140 -16.85 14.99 -1.85
CA LYS A 140 -17.60 14.77 -0.62
C LYS A 140 -17.57 13.31 -0.18
N THR A 141 -17.63 13.08 1.13
CA THR A 141 -17.57 11.75 1.73
C THR A 141 -18.92 11.19 2.15
N ASP A 142 -20.01 11.74 1.66
CA ASP A 142 -21.37 11.28 1.91
C ASP A 142 -21.92 10.29 0.86
N CYS A 143 -21.14 9.99 -0.19
CA CYS A 143 -21.46 9.10 -1.29
C CYS A 143 -22.49 9.62 -2.31
N SER A 144 -22.99 10.81 -2.14
CA SER A 144 -24.08 11.35 -2.96
C SER A 144 -23.83 12.77 -3.46
N SER A 145 -23.23 13.60 -2.64
CA SER A 145 -22.99 15.00 -2.98
C SER A 145 -21.75 15.16 -3.85
N ALA A 146 -21.81 16.07 -4.79
CA ALA A 146 -20.66 16.44 -5.60
C ALA A 146 -19.76 17.43 -4.84
N GLY A 147 -18.45 17.17 -4.87
CA GLY A 147 -17.43 18.17 -4.62
C GLY A 147 -17.00 18.86 -5.91
N VAL A 148 -15.90 19.59 -5.92
CA VAL A 148 -15.35 20.24 -7.13
C VAL A 148 -15.04 19.22 -8.23
N GLY A 149 -14.61 18.03 -7.85
CA GLY A 149 -14.30 16.93 -8.77
C GLY A 149 -15.48 16.05 -9.15
N GLY A 150 -16.68 16.35 -8.67
CA GLY A 150 -17.87 15.52 -8.85
C GLY A 150 -18.14 14.61 -7.65
N VAL A 151 -18.84 13.49 -7.89
CA VAL A 151 -19.16 12.49 -6.86
C VAL A 151 -18.07 11.42 -6.82
N LEU A 152 -17.58 11.10 -5.62
CA LEU A 152 -16.65 9.99 -5.44
C LEU A 152 -17.45 8.70 -5.23
N LYS A 153 -17.14 7.69 -6.06
CA LYS A 153 -17.81 6.39 -5.98
C LYS A 153 -17.54 5.73 -4.63
N CYS A 154 -18.60 5.34 -3.94
CA CYS A 154 -18.54 4.54 -2.73
C CYS A 154 -18.55 3.05 -3.06
N TYR A 155 -17.87 2.28 -2.24
CA TYR A 155 -17.91 0.82 -2.22
C TYR A 155 -18.76 0.36 -1.04
N GLU A 156 -19.37 -0.79 -1.16
CA GLU A 156 -20.00 -1.44 -0.02
C GLU A 156 -18.94 -1.83 1.00
N SER A 157 -19.24 -1.61 2.26
CA SER A 157 -18.34 -1.97 3.36
C SER A 157 -19.10 -2.54 4.55
N SER A 158 -18.56 -3.59 5.14
CA SER A 158 -19.12 -4.24 6.32
C SER A 158 -18.02 -4.53 7.34
N LEU A 159 -18.32 -4.32 8.62
CA LEU A 159 -17.42 -4.61 9.73
C LEU A 159 -17.91 -5.82 10.51
N SER A 160 -17.01 -6.77 10.73
CA SER A 160 -17.24 -7.93 11.60
C SER A 160 -16.04 -8.10 12.54
N GLY A 161 -16.23 -7.80 13.82
CA GLY A 161 -15.12 -7.70 14.77
C GLY A 161 -14.10 -6.64 14.30
N ASN A 162 -12.84 -7.05 14.13
CA ASN A 162 -11.76 -6.20 13.62
C ASN A 162 -11.53 -6.35 12.09
N SER A 163 -12.42 -7.04 11.39
CA SER A 163 -12.30 -7.25 9.95
C SER A 163 -13.26 -6.35 9.19
N LEU A 164 -12.71 -5.44 8.40
CA LEU A 164 -13.46 -4.60 7.47
C LEU A 164 -13.42 -5.24 6.08
N THR A 165 -14.57 -5.64 5.58
CA THR A 165 -14.72 -6.11 4.20
C THR A 165 -15.18 -4.97 3.31
N VAL A 166 -14.47 -4.73 2.21
CA VAL A 166 -14.82 -3.77 1.16
C VAL A 166 -15.06 -4.53 -0.13
N THR A 167 -16.24 -4.34 -0.73
CA THR A 167 -16.62 -4.94 -2.02
C THR A 167 -16.55 -3.88 -3.11
N LYS A 168 -15.60 -4.04 -4.01
CA LYS A 168 -15.44 -3.14 -5.18
C LYS A 168 -16.47 -3.48 -6.24
N SER A 169 -17.22 -2.50 -6.70
CA SER A 169 -18.24 -2.63 -7.73
C SER A 169 -17.79 -1.96 -9.04
#